data_9fe49d4aaca6e3c3774efa4fec372264
#
_entry.id   9fe49d4aaca6e3c3774efa4fec372264
#
_cell.length_a   1.000
_cell.length_b   1.000
_cell.length_c   1.000
_cell.angle_alpha   90.00
_cell.angle_beta   90.00
_cell.angle_gamma   90.00
#
_symmetry.space_group_name_H-M   'P 1'
#
loop_
_entity.id
_entity.type
_entity.pdbx_description
1 polymer ?
#
loop_
_entity_poly.entity_id
_entity_poly.type
_entity_poly.pdbx_seq_one_letter_code
_entity_poly.pdbx_strand_id
1 'polypeptide(L)'
;MLATGIKTPVGIKIAGPDLKVIQGLGQQLEQIVGKVAGAASVYAERVAGGRYIKVDIDRLNAARYGLNIADVQAVLATAVGGMEVGQTIEGRERYPINLRYPQSYRDSVASLELLPLVTPSGARIALADVARVYISDEAPMLRSENARLNGWVYVDIRDRDIGSFVAQAKAEVNKQLVLPAGYALTWSGQYEYMERAKARLAYVVPLTVAIIVLLLYLAFRRFQEVLLILTTLPLAVVGGIWTLWLLDFNLSVAVGVGFIALAGVAVETGVLMLVYLNHAWDELVASGKPDKAGLHRAVIHGAALRLRPKMMTVVTIIAGLLPIMWSQGTGSEVMQRIAAPMIGGMVSALVLTLLVLPAAYYLWRSQSLGKQADQEAD
;
A
#
# COMPACT_ATOMS: atom_id res chain seq x y z
N MET A 1 -3.70 -6.19 -0.46
CA MET A 1 -5.14 -5.91 -0.28
C MET A 1 -5.82 -6.82 0.74
N LEU A 2 -5.48 -8.10 0.81
CA LEU A 2 -6.16 -9.06 1.70
C LEU A 2 -5.92 -8.85 3.21
N ALA A 3 -4.80 -8.28 3.62
CA ALA A 3 -4.44 -8.19 5.04
C ALA A 3 -5.19 -7.09 5.83
N THR A 4 -5.67 -6.03 5.19
CA THR A 4 -6.43 -4.96 5.86
C THR A 4 -7.94 -5.12 5.75
N GLY A 5 -8.41 -5.93 4.78
CA GLY A 5 -9.82 -6.11 4.44
C GLY A 5 -10.45 -4.92 3.70
N ILE A 6 -9.82 -3.74 3.70
CA ILE A 6 -10.32 -2.52 3.06
C ILE A 6 -9.68 -2.37 1.67
N LYS A 7 -10.52 -2.21 0.64
CA LYS A 7 -10.09 -2.12 -0.76
C LYS A 7 -9.74 -0.69 -1.19
N THR A 8 -10.27 0.33 -0.52
CA THR A 8 -10.04 1.74 -0.82
C THR A 8 -8.65 2.20 -0.37
N PRO A 9 -8.11 3.30 -0.94
CA PRO A 9 -6.84 3.88 -0.55
C PRO A 9 -6.76 4.19 0.94
N VAL A 10 -7.83 4.70 1.51
CA VAL A 10 -7.96 4.96 2.95
C VAL A 10 -9.23 4.29 3.47
N GLY A 11 -9.14 3.73 4.65
CA GLY A 11 -10.27 3.23 5.40
C GLY A 11 -10.17 3.62 6.86
N ILE A 12 -11.32 3.81 7.50
CA ILE A 12 -11.39 4.06 8.93
C ILE A 12 -12.21 2.94 9.55
N LYS A 13 -11.61 2.22 10.48
CA LYS A 13 -12.26 1.16 11.26
C LYS A 13 -12.70 1.74 12.59
N ILE A 14 -13.97 1.55 12.91
CA ILE A 14 -14.59 1.98 14.17
C ILE A 14 -14.83 0.73 14.99
N ALA A 15 -14.14 0.57 16.10
CA ALA A 15 -14.31 -0.53 17.02
C ALA A 15 -15.07 -0.09 18.26
N GLY A 16 -16.05 -0.91 18.72
CA GLY A 16 -16.84 -0.58 19.90
C GLY A 16 -17.83 -1.69 20.29
N PRO A 17 -18.54 -1.54 21.42
CA PRO A 17 -19.46 -2.56 21.90
C PRO A 17 -20.86 -2.53 21.26
N ASP A 18 -21.32 -1.38 20.72
CA ASP A 18 -22.67 -1.21 20.18
C ASP A 18 -22.65 -0.80 18.70
N LEU A 19 -23.36 -1.58 17.88
CA LEU A 19 -23.42 -1.35 16.42
C LEU A 19 -24.17 -0.07 16.04
N LYS A 20 -25.17 0.35 16.80
CA LYS A 20 -25.91 1.59 16.50
C LYS A 20 -25.02 2.81 16.71
N VAL A 21 -24.22 2.80 17.77
CA VAL A 21 -23.24 3.86 18.04
C VAL A 21 -22.14 3.84 16.99
N ILE A 22 -21.63 2.65 16.61
CA ILE A 22 -20.64 2.50 15.50
C ILE A 22 -21.19 3.11 14.22
N GLN A 23 -22.43 2.82 13.87
CA GLN A 23 -23.08 3.39 12.67
C GLN A 23 -23.21 4.91 12.76
N GLY A 24 -23.63 5.44 13.91
CA GLY A 24 -23.73 6.89 14.14
C GLY A 24 -22.38 7.60 14.01
N LEU A 25 -21.33 7.03 14.59
CA LEU A 25 -19.95 7.50 14.44
C LEU A 25 -19.48 7.42 12.98
N GLY A 26 -19.83 6.33 12.27
CA GLY A 26 -19.53 6.18 10.86
C GLY A 26 -20.15 7.27 10.00
N GLN A 27 -21.43 7.62 10.24
CA GLN A 27 -22.12 8.70 9.53
C GLN A 27 -21.51 10.07 9.82
N GLN A 28 -21.08 10.34 11.05
CA GLN A 28 -20.38 11.58 11.40
C GLN A 28 -19.03 11.64 10.68
N LEU A 29 -18.26 10.55 10.65
CA LEU A 29 -16.99 10.46 9.91
C LEU A 29 -17.19 10.67 8.41
N GLU A 30 -18.26 10.12 7.82
CA GLU A 30 -18.64 10.32 6.44
C GLU A 30 -18.82 11.81 6.11
N GLN A 31 -19.50 12.55 7.00
CA GLN A 31 -19.71 13.98 6.85
C GLN A 31 -18.45 14.83 7.06
N ILE A 32 -17.62 14.49 8.05
CA ILE A 32 -16.39 15.22 8.36
C ILE A 32 -15.34 15.00 7.27
N VAL A 33 -15.06 13.72 6.95
CA VAL A 33 -14.01 13.35 6.00
C VAL A 33 -14.39 13.70 4.57
N GLY A 34 -15.70 13.67 4.23
CA GLY A 34 -16.21 14.07 2.92
C GLY A 34 -15.96 15.54 2.58
N LYS A 35 -15.75 16.41 3.59
CA LYS A 35 -15.41 17.82 3.39
C LYS A 35 -13.91 18.08 3.23
N VAL A 36 -13.08 17.08 3.43
CA VAL A 36 -11.61 17.21 3.31
C VAL A 36 -11.25 17.27 1.82
N ALA A 37 -10.46 18.27 1.44
CA ALA A 37 -10.02 18.44 0.05
C ALA A 37 -9.27 17.18 -0.44
N GLY A 38 -9.66 16.66 -1.59
CA GLY A 38 -9.14 15.43 -2.18
C GLY A 38 -9.97 14.16 -1.86
N ALA A 39 -11.04 14.25 -1.05
CA ALA A 39 -12.01 13.17 -0.90
C ALA A 39 -12.85 13.05 -2.18
N ALA A 40 -12.76 11.92 -2.87
CA ALA A 40 -13.58 11.62 -4.05
C ALA A 40 -14.91 10.98 -3.65
N SER A 41 -14.87 10.05 -2.71
CA SER A 41 -16.07 9.47 -2.09
C SER A 41 -15.76 9.04 -0.67
N VAL A 42 -16.74 9.16 0.22
CA VAL A 42 -16.68 8.64 1.60
C VAL A 42 -17.97 7.91 1.87
N TYR A 43 -17.86 6.65 2.27
CA TYR A 43 -19.01 5.79 2.56
C TYR A 43 -18.80 5.01 3.84
N ALA A 44 -19.68 5.20 4.81
CA ALA A 44 -19.72 4.42 6.04
C ALA A 44 -20.68 3.23 5.88
N GLU A 45 -20.25 2.05 6.29
CA GLU A 45 -21.12 0.86 6.32
C GLU A 45 -22.36 1.10 7.19
N ARG A 46 -23.50 0.66 6.71
CA ARG A 46 -24.78 0.66 7.47
C ARG A 46 -24.88 -0.66 8.22
N VAL A 47 -24.25 -0.72 9.40
CA VAL A 47 -24.06 -1.97 10.17
C VAL A 47 -25.26 -2.36 11.02
N ALA A 48 -26.26 -1.48 11.20
CA ALA A 48 -27.41 -1.71 12.08
C ALA A 48 -28.78 -1.59 11.37
N GLY A 49 -28.82 -1.58 10.01
CA GLY A 49 -30.03 -1.22 9.27
C GLY A 49 -30.57 -2.30 8.33
N GLY A 50 -30.24 -3.58 8.53
CA GLY A 50 -30.81 -4.66 7.73
C GLY A 50 -32.23 -5.00 8.16
N ARG A 51 -33.15 -5.08 7.18
CA ARG A 51 -34.52 -5.52 7.43
C ARG A 51 -34.66 -7.02 7.36
N TYR A 52 -35.19 -7.63 8.41
CA TYR A 52 -35.42 -9.07 8.52
C TYR A 52 -36.85 -9.33 8.85
N ILE A 53 -37.44 -10.38 8.27
CA ILE A 53 -38.68 -10.97 8.74
C ILE A 53 -38.35 -12.01 9.80
N LYS A 54 -38.78 -11.77 11.03
CA LYS A 54 -38.64 -12.72 12.14
C LYS A 54 -39.91 -13.52 12.33
N VAL A 55 -39.71 -14.80 12.58
CA VAL A 55 -40.77 -15.73 12.98
C VAL A 55 -40.41 -16.24 14.37
N ASP A 56 -41.12 -15.73 15.36
CA ASP A 56 -40.95 -16.13 16.76
C ASP A 56 -41.97 -17.20 17.11
N ILE A 57 -41.55 -18.45 17.28
CA ILE A 57 -42.41 -19.60 17.46
C ILE A 57 -42.80 -19.69 18.93
N ASP A 58 -44.12 -19.65 19.20
CA ASP A 58 -44.68 -19.89 20.50
C ASP A 58 -44.69 -21.39 20.81
N ARG A 59 -43.79 -21.80 21.70
CA ARG A 59 -43.57 -23.21 22.07
C ARG A 59 -44.80 -23.84 22.70
N LEU A 60 -45.56 -23.08 23.50
CA LEU A 60 -46.75 -23.59 24.19
C LEU A 60 -47.90 -23.80 23.22
N ASN A 61 -48.12 -22.84 22.31
CA ASN A 61 -49.15 -22.96 21.30
C ASN A 61 -48.79 -24.05 20.27
N ALA A 62 -47.54 -24.16 19.84
CA ALA A 62 -47.11 -25.25 18.97
C ALA A 62 -47.33 -26.63 19.61
N ALA A 63 -47.01 -26.79 20.90
CA ALA A 63 -47.22 -28.03 21.64
C ALA A 63 -48.72 -28.42 21.78
N ARG A 64 -49.63 -27.45 21.89
CA ARG A 64 -51.09 -27.72 21.91
C ARG A 64 -51.57 -28.37 20.62
N TYR A 65 -50.92 -28.07 19.50
CA TYR A 65 -51.22 -28.69 18.19
C TYR A 65 -50.34 -29.92 17.91
N GLY A 66 -49.56 -30.38 18.89
CA GLY A 66 -48.65 -31.52 18.73
C GLY A 66 -47.43 -31.26 17.88
N LEU A 67 -47.13 -29.98 17.64
CA LEU A 67 -45.96 -29.55 16.87
C LEU A 67 -44.80 -29.18 17.80
N ASN A 68 -43.61 -29.54 17.42
CA ASN A 68 -42.39 -29.02 18.04
C ASN A 68 -41.77 -27.87 17.16
N ILE A 69 -40.77 -27.19 17.70
CA ILE A 69 -40.10 -26.07 16.98
C ILE A 69 -39.54 -26.54 15.65
N ALA A 70 -38.92 -27.72 15.60
CA ALA A 70 -38.30 -28.26 14.41
C ALA A 70 -39.31 -28.49 13.27
N ASP A 71 -40.52 -28.94 13.62
CA ASP A 71 -41.59 -29.14 12.64
C ASP A 71 -42.00 -27.83 11.98
N VAL A 72 -42.21 -26.76 12.78
CA VAL A 72 -42.52 -25.42 12.26
C VAL A 72 -41.38 -24.86 11.44
N GLN A 73 -40.14 -24.99 11.93
CA GLN A 73 -38.94 -24.54 11.20
C GLN A 73 -38.74 -25.28 9.86
N ALA A 74 -39.00 -26.60 9.81
CA ALA A 74 -38.90 -27.38 8.59
C ALA A 74 -39.89 -26.90 7.51
N VAL A 75 -41.13 -26.60 7.91
CA VAL A 75 -42.12 -26.02 6.99
C VAL A 75 -41.70 -24.65 6.52
N LEU A 76 -41.22 -23.75 7.40
CA LEU A 76 -40.73 -22.42 7.04
C LEU A 76 -39.55 -22.50 6.11
N ALA A 77 -38.55 -23.34 6.41
CA ALA A 77 -37.37 -23.52 5.58
C ALA A 77 -37.78 -24.00 4.18
N THR A 78 -38.68 -24.96 4.06
CA THR A 78 -39.16 -25.48 2.79
C THR A 78 -40.05 -24.47 2.03
N ALA A 79 -41.00 -23.86 2.72
CA ALA A 79 -41.98 -22.97 2.08
C ALA A 79 -41.35 -21.66 1.62
N VAL A 80 -40.43 -21.05 2.39
CA VAL A 80 -39.82 -19.76 2.11
C VAL A 80 -38.48 -19.93 1.43
N GLY A 81 -37.58 -20.74 1.97
CA GLY A 81 -36.23 -20.97 1.45
C GLY A 81 -36.21 -21.93 0.26
N GLY A 82 -37.02 -22.96 0.32
CA GLY A 82 -37.05 -24.09 -0.61
C GLY A 82 -36.21 -25.26 -0.12
N MET A 83 -36.63 -26.45 -0.52
CA MET A 83 -35.93 -27.71 -0.24
C MET A 83 -35.57 -28.39 -1.54
N GLU A 84 -34.34 -28.83 -1.66
CA GLU A 84 -33.91 -29.66 -2.78
C GLU A 84 -34.51 -31.06 -2.63
N VAL A 85 -35.38 -31.45 -3.57
CA VAL A 85 -36.06 -32.76 -3.59
C VAL A 85 -35.40 -33.76 -4.53
N GLY A 86 -34.49 -33.33 -5.37
CA GLY A 86 -33.76 -34.15 -6.30
C GLY A 86 -32.89 -33.32 -7.24
N GLN A 87 -32.19 -34.00 -8.16
CA GLN A 87 -31.38 -33.37 -9.19
C GLN A 87 -31.64 -34.00 -10.57
N THR A 88 -31.66 -33.21 -11.60
CA THR A 88 -31.55 -33.72 -12.99
C THR A 88 -30.08 -33.78 -13.38
N ILE A 89 -29.72 -34.74 -14.21
CA ILE A 89 -28.38 -34.94 -14.76
C ILE A 89 -28.47 -34.80 -16.26
N GLU A 90 -27.84 -33.74 -16.81
CA GLU A 90 -27.79 -33.45 -18.23
C GLU A 90 -26.33 -33.44 -18.68
N GLY A 91 -25.86 -34.61 -19.15
CA GLY A 91 -24.45 -34.81 -19.49
C GLY A 91 -23.56 -34.69 -18.25
N ARG A 92 -22.75 -33.61 -18.15
CA ARG A 92 -21.90 -33.31 -16.97
C ARG A 92 -22.54 -32.34 -16.01
N GLU A 93 -23.63 -31.71 -16.37
CA GLU A 93 -24.33 -30.71 -15.59
C GLU A 93 -25.33 -31.35 -14.62
N ARG A 94 -25.50 -30.76 -13.47
CA ARG A 94 -26.44 -31.21 -12.43
C ARG A 94 -27.27 -30.01 -11.98
N TYR A 95 -28.60 -30.14 -12.10
CA TYR A 95 -29.52 -29.07 -11.75
C TYR A 95 -30.39 -29.52 -10.56
N PRO A 96 -30.36 -28.80 -9.43
CA PRO A 96 -31.22 -29.13 -8.29
C PRO A 96 -32.67 -28.81 -8.59
N ILE A 97 -33.55 -29.73 -8.22
CA ILE A 97 -35.02 -29.52 -8.22
C ILE A 97 -35.39 -28.96 -6.86
N ASN A 98 -35.76 -27.68 -6.84
CA ASN A 98 -36.08 -26.98 -5.59
C ASN A 98 -37.60 -26.84 -5.44
N LEU A 99 -38.15 -27.39 -4.35
CA LEU A 99 -39.56 -27.29 -3.94
C LEU A 99 -39.73 -26.14 -2.97
N ARG A 100 -40.57 -25.17 -3.32
CA ARG A 100 -40.95 -24.06 -2.43
C ARG A 100 -42.36 -23.55 -2.78
N TYR A 101 -42.96 -22.76 -1.88
CA TYR A 101 -44.23 -22.13 -2.18
C TYR A 101 -44.09 -21.00 -3.23
N PRO A 102 -45.17 -20.75 -4.03
CA PRO A 102 -45.23 -19.61 -4.93
C PRO A 102 -44.97 -18.30 -4.23
N GLN A 103 -44.51 -17.29 -4.96
CA GLN A 103 -44.16 -16.00 -4.40
C GLN A 103 -45.30 -15.33 -3.66
N SER A 104 -46.50 -15.45 -4.13
CA SER A 104 -47.71 -14.88 -3.53
C SER A 104 -48.00 -15.37 -2.10
N TYR A 105 -47.44 -16.52 -1.66
CA TYR A 105 -47.56 -17.01 -0.31
C TYR A 105 -46.43 -16.58 0.63
N ARG A 106 -45.45 -15.84 0.13
CA ARG A 106 -44.27 -15.47 0.90
C ARG A 106 -43.74 -14.06 0.61
N ASP A 107 -44.57 -13.19 0.01
CA ASP A 107 -44.16 -11.82 -0.42
C ASP A 107 -44.44 -10.78 0.67
N SER A 108 -45.20 -11.09 1.69
CA SER A 108 -45.60 -10.17 2.76
C SER A 108 -45.65 -10.88 4.12
N VAL A 109 -45.61 -10.08 5.19
CA VAL A 109 -45.82 -10.60 6.57
C VAL A 109 -47.21 -11.27 6.67
N ALA A 110 -48.26 -10.65 6.11
CA ALA A 110 -49.61 -11.18 6.14
C ALA A 110 -49.72 -12.51 5.39
N SER A 111 -49.06 -12.66 4.23
CA SER A 111 -49.02 -13.95 3.50
C SER A 111 -48.32 -15.04 4.30
N LEU A 112 -47.26 -14.70 5.02
CA LEU A 112 -46.52 -15.63 5.86
C LEU A 112 -47.33 -16.03 7.10
N GLU A 113 -48.09 -15.13 7.72
CA GLU A 113 -48.99 -15.43 8.84
C GLU A 113 -50.04 -16.47 8.46
N LEU A 114 -50.51 -16.43 7.22
CA LEU A 114 -51.50 -17.38 6.69
C LEU A 114 -50.88 -18.67 6.14
N LEU A 115 -49.57 -18.86 6.24
CA LEU A 115 -48.89 -20.07 5.76
C LEU A 115 -49.46 -21.32 6.42
N PRO A 116 -49.95 -22.31 5.65
CA PRO A 116 -50.57 -23.50 6.24
C PRO A 116 -49.55 -24.46 6.81
N LEU A 117 -49.77 -24.86 8.05
CA LEU A 117 -49.08 -25.95 8.75
C LEU A 117 -50.01 -27.15 8.87
N VAL A 118 -49.46 -28.35 8.72
CA VAL A 118 -50.19 -29.59 8.93
C VAL A 118 -49.78 -30.20 10.28
N THR A 119 -50.72 -30.40 11.16
CA THR A 119 -50.46 -30.99 12.46
C THR A 119 -50.33 -32.53 12.34
N PRO A 120 -49.76 -33.23 13.33
CA PRO A 120 -49.70 -34.70 13.35
C PRO A 120 -51.08 -35.39 13.31
N SER A 121 -52.14 -34.69 13.76
CA SER A 121 -53.54 -35.17 13.66
C SER A 121 -54.16 -34.94 12.26
N GLY A 122 -53.46 -34.33 11.33
CA GLY A 122 -53.94 -34.01 9.97
C GLY A 122 -54.72 -32.69 9.86
N ALA A 123 -54.89 -31.95 10.95
CA ALA A 123 -55.54 -30.63 10.92
C ALA A 123 -54.62 -29.57 10.25
N ARG A 124 -55.24 -28.64 9.54
CA ARG A 124 -54.52 -27.49 8.93
C ARG A 124 -54.74 -26.27 9.80
N ILE A 125 -53.65 -25.65 10.19
CA ILE A 125 -53.64 -24.41 10.97
C ILE A 125 -52.80 -23.37 10.25
N ALA A 126 -52.93 -22.07 10.58
CA ALA A 126 -52.11 -21.02 10.08
C ALA A 126 -50.83 -20.89 10.91
N LEU A 127 -49.76 -20.37 10.32
CA LEU A 127 -48.49 -20.07 11.03
C LEU A 127 -48.75 -19.10 12.20
N ALA A 128 -49.68 -18.15 12.06
CA ALA A 128 -50.06 -17.21 13.09
C ALA A 128 -50.63 -17.86 14.36
N ASP A 129 -51.16 -19.10 14.27
CA ASP A 129 -51.69 -19.83 15.45
C ASP A 129 -50.58 -20.31 16.38
N VAL A 130 -49.33 -20.43 15.86
CA VAL A 130 -48.19 -21.00 16.58
C VAL A 130 -46.95 -20.11 16.55
N ALA A 131 -46.96 -18.99 15.83
CA ALA A 131 -45.84 -18.08 15.72
C ALA A 131 -46.26 -16.64 15.49
N ARG A 132 -45.42 -15.70 15.91
CA ARG A 132 -45.54 -14.29 15.61
C ARG A 132 -44.59 -13.92 14.49
N VAL A 133 -45.10 -13.32 13.40
CA VAL A 133 -44.32 -12.84 12.26
C VAL A 133 -44.21 -11.32 12.29
N TYR A 134 -43.01 -10.79 12.25
CA TYR A 134 -42.80 -9.33 12.27
C TYR A 134 -41.50 -8.90 11.56
N ILE A 135 -41.44 -7.64 11.18
CA ILE A 135 -40.21 -7.05 10.62
C ILE A 135 -39.36 -6.51 11.77
N SER A 136 -38.07 -6.88 11.81
CA SER A 136 -37.10 -6.30 12.73
C SER A 136 -35.93 -5.67 11.96
N ASP A 137 -35.40 -4.59 12.52
CA ASP A 137 -34.18 -3.97 12.03
C ASP A 137 -32.98 -4.53 12.79
N GLU A 138 -32.15 -5.30 12.10
CA GLU A 138 -30.98 -5.95 12.68
C GLU A 138 -29.73 -5.72 11.82
N ALA A 139 -28.59 -6.12 12.34
CA ALA A 139 -27.35 -6.02 11.61
C ALA A 139 -27.30 -7.00 10.43
N PRO A 140 -27.14 -6.52 9.18
CA PRO A 140 -27.04 -7.40 8.01
C PRO A 140 -25.78 -8.25 8.03
N MET A 141 -24.74 -7.75 8.68
CA MET A 141 -23.46 -8.44 8.87
C MET A 141 -22.84 -8.02 10.21
N LEU A 142 -22.39 -8.98 10.98
CA LEU A 142 -21.59 -8.75 12.17
C LEU A 142 -20.12 -8.94 11.81
N ARG A 143 -19.35 -7.87 11.98
CA ARG A 143 -17.91 -7.88 11.74
C ARG A 143 -17.18 -7.65 13.07
N SER A 144 -16.18 -8.48 13.33
CA SER A 144 -15.36 -8.34 14.53
C SER A 144 -13.88 -8.44 14.19
N GLU A 145 -13.08 -7.60 14.84
CA GLU A 145 -11.62 -7.66 14.81
C GLU A 145 -11.10 -7.53 16.24
N ASN A 146 -10.15 -8.38 16.64
CA ASN A 146 -9.58 -8.40 17.99
C ASN A 146 -10.68 -8.50 19.08
N ALA A 147 -11.69 -9.36 18.88
CA ALA A 147 -12.84 -9.59 19.76
C ALA A 147 -13.69 -8.32 20.01
N ARG A 148 -13.67 -7.32 19.12
CA ARG A 148 -14.53 -6.13 19.17
C ARG A 148 -15.36 -6.03 17.91
N LEU A 149 -16.61 -5.60 18.04
CA LEU A 149 -17.44 -5.26 16.88
C LEU A 149 -16.82 -4.11 16.11
N ASN A 150 -16.91 -4.17 14.80
CA ASN A 150 -16.30 -3.22 13.87
C ASN A 150 -17.28 -2.74 12.80
N GLY A 151 -17.20 -1.46 12.47
CA GLY A 151 -17.81 -0.86 11.28
C GLY A 151 -16.75 -0.13 10.49
N TRP A 152 -16.85 -0.13 9.16
CA TRP A 152 -15.83 0.44 8.30
C TRP A 152 -16.36 1.65 7.54
N VAL A 153 -15.49 2.65 7.37
CA VAL A 153 -15.70 3.80 6.48
C VAL A 153 -14.69 3.71 5.36
N TYR A 154 -15.17 3.65 4.14
CA TYR A 154 -14.37 3.58 2.91
C TYR A 154 -14.16 4.99 2.39
N VAL A 155 -12.93 5.33 2.04
CA VAL A 155 -12.56 6.64 1.55
C VAL A 155 -11.74 6.51 0.29
N ASP A 156 -12.27 7.01 -0.83
CA ASP A 156 -11.53 7.18 -2.07
C ASP A 156 -10.95 8.58 -2.16
N ILE A 157 -9.75 8.68 -2.70
CA ILE A 157 -8.99 9.92 -2.82
C ILE A 157 -8.70 10.17 -4.30
N ARG A 158 -8.79 11.44 -4.71
CA ARG A 158 -8.42 11.89 -6.06
C ARG A 158 -7.53 13.13 -5.97
N ASP A 159 -6.56 13.21 -6.88
CA ASP A 159 -5.68 14.36 -7.10
C ASP A 159 -4.90 14.80 -5.85
N ARG A 160 -4.66 13.87 -4.90
CA ARG A 160 -3.93 14.13 -3.67
C ARG A 160 -3.19 12.87 -3.17
N ASP A 161 -2.07 13.05 -2.49
CA ASP A 161 -1.36 11.95 -1.85
C ASP A 161 -2.05 11.47 -0.55
N ILE A 162 -1.94 10.17 -0.29
CA ILE A 162 -2.59 9.51 0.86
C ILE A 162 -2.10 10.09 2.20
N GLY A 163 -0.81 10.41 2.31
CA GLY A 163 -0.21 10.85 3.56
C GLY A 163 -0.74 12.20 4.03
N SER A 164 -0.72 13.21 3.15
CA SER A 164 -1.21 14.55 3.46
C SER A 164 -2.73 14.58 3.66
N PHE A 165 -3.46 13.76 2.88
CA PHE A 165 -4.91 13.62 3.06
C PHE A 165 -5.24 13.07 4.44
N VAL A 166 -4.63 11.95 4.84
CA VAL A 166 -4.90 11.32 6.15
C VAL A 166 -4.47 12.23 7.30
N ALA A 167 -3.35 12.96 7.16
CA ALA A 167 -2.92 13.92 8.18
C ALA A 167 -3.99 15.01 8.41
N GLN A 168 -4.53 15.60 7.35
CA GLN A 168 -5.60 16.60 7.45
C GLN A 168 -6.91 15.98 7.95
N ALA A 169 -7.30 14.82 7.44
CA ALA A 169 -8.51 14.12 7.87
C ALA A 169 -8.46 13.77 9.36
N LYS A 170 -7.32 13.29 9.88
CA LYS A 170 -7.11 13.08 11.32
C LYS A 170 -7.29 14.35 12.13
N ALA A 171 -6.74 15.46 11.67
CA ALA A 171 -6.86 16.75 12.36
C ALA A 171 -8.31 17.22 12.43
N GLU A 172 -9.06 17.10 11.31
CA GLU A 172 -10.48 17.49 11.29
C GLU A 172 -11.37 16.54 12.11
N VAL A 173 -11.11 15.24 12.06
CA VAL A 173 -11.82 14.24 12.89
C VAL A 173 -11.56 14.51 14.38
N ASN A 174 -10.32 14.78 14.78
CA ASN A 174 -10.00 15.06 16.19
C ASN A 174 -10.63 16.36 16.71
N LYS A 175 -10.90 17.35 15.84
CA LYS A 175 -11.57 18.60 16.21
C LYS A 175 -13.09 18.46 16.37
N GLN A 176 -13.71 17.63 15.52
CA GLN A 176 -15.17 17.61 15.36
C GLN A 176 -15.83 16.37 15.96
N LEU A 177 -15.10 15.26 16.10
CA LEU A 177 -15.65 13.99 16.57
C LEU A 177 -15.25 13.73 18.03
N VAL A 178 -16.24 13.58 18.88
CA VAL A 178 -16.04 13.12 20.27
C VAL A 178 -16.30 11.62 20.32
N LEU A 179 -15.27 10.84 20.61
CA LEU A 179 -15.38 9.39 20.76
C LEU A 179 -15.88 9.04 22.15
N PRO A 180 -16.98 8.28 22.26
CA PRO A 180 -17.42 7.75 23.56
C PRO A 180 -16.40 6.79 24.17
N ALA A 181 -16.41 6.62 25.48
CA ALA A 181 -15.54 5.65 26.15
C ALA A 181 -15.79 4.22 25.62
N GLY A 182 -14.72 3.46 25.37
CA GLY A 182 -14.78 2.11 24.83
C GLY A 182 -14.79 2.02 23.29
N TYR A 183 -14.84 3.15 22.58
CA TYR A 183 -14.73 3.19 21.13
C TYR A 183 -13.33 3.62 20.70
N ALA A 184 -12.88 3.07 19.55
CA ALA A 184 -11.58 3.38 18.98
C ALA A 184 -11.67 3.53 17.45
N LEU A 185 -10.85 4.44 16.91
CA LEU A 185 -10.68 4.61 15.48
C LEU A 185 -9.31 4.10 15.05
N THR A 186 -9.27 3.33 13.98
CA THR A 186 -8.03 2.85 13.35
C THR A 186 -8.03 3.21 11.88
N TRP A 187 -6.98 3.89 11.43
CA TRP A 187 -6.79 4.22 10.02
C TRP A 187 -6.12 3.06 9.32
N SER A 188 -6.70 2.59 8.24
CA SER A 188 -6.32 1.37 7.52
C SER A 188 -6.37 1.59 6.00
N GLY A 189 -6.37 0.52 5.21
CA GLY A 189 -6.28 0.56 3.76
C GLY A 189 -4.82 0.64 3.29
N GLN A 190 -4.57 1.28 2.15
CA GLN A 190 -3.20 1.47 1.64
C GLN A 190 -2.35 2.36 2.56
N TYR A 191 -2.97 3.27 3.32
CA TYR A 191 -2.31 4.08 4.32
C TYR A 191 -1.53 3.23 5.35
N GLU A 192 -2.09 2.13 5.81
CA GLU A 192 -1.46 1.24 6.79
C GLU A 192 -0.18 0.59 6.22
N TYR A 193 -0.20 0.20 4.95
CA TYR A 193 1.01 -0.32 4.28
C TYR A 193 2.09 0.75 4.14
N MET A 194 1.69 1.99 3.83
CA MET A 194 2.62 3.11 3.74
C MET A 194 3.30 3.39 5.10
N GLU A 195 2.55 3.41 6.19
CA GLU A 195 3.10 3.62 7.54
C GLU A 195 4.03 2.47 7.96
N ARG A 196 3.65 1.22 7.69
CA ARG A 196 4.52 0.06 7.94
C ARG A 196 5.81 0.12 7.11
N ALA A 197 5.70 0.54 5.84
CA ALA A 197 6.86 0.70 4.98
C ALA A 197 7.79 1.81 5.49
N LYS A 198 7.25 2.98 5.87
CA LYS A 198 8.03 4.07 6.49
C LYS A 198 8.76 3.61 7.75
N ALA A 199 8.06 2.92 8.65
CA ALA A 199 8.65 2.40 9.88
C ALA A 199 9.81 1.43 9.60
N ARG A 200 9.66 0.52 8.63
CA ARG A 200 10.74 -0.41 8.24
C ARG A 200 11.91 0.32 7.58
N LEU A 201 11.63 1.24 6.66
CA LEU A 201 12.67 1.99 5.95
C LEU A 201 13.49 2.86 6.91
N ALA A 202 12.90 3.37 7.98
CA ALA A 202 13.58 4.16 9.00
C ALA A 202 14.75 3.41 9.67
N TYR A 203 14.69 2.08 9.73
CA TYR A 203 15.79 1.26 10.26
C TYR A 203 16.66 0.66 9.15
N VAL A 204 16.04 0.17 8.07
CA VAL A 204 16.74 -0.55 7.01
C VAL A 204 17.67 0.39 6.24
N VAL A 205 17.24 1.61 5.91
CA VAL A 205 18.05 2.55 5.12
C VAL A 205 19.32 2.96 5.87
N PRO A 206 19.28 3.44 7.12
CA PRO A 206 20.50 3.77 7.87
C PRO A 206 21.43 2.58 8.05
N LEU A 207 20.89 1.39 8.34
CA LEU A 207 21.70 0.16 8.47
C LEU A 207 22.41 -0.19 7.15
N THR A 208 21.69 -0.12 6.04
CA THR A 208 22.25 -0.39 4.71
C THR A 208 23.34 0.61 4.36
N VAL A 209 23.12 1.90 4.62
CA VAL A 209 24.14 2.93 4.40
C VAL A 209 25.36 2.69 5.28
N ALA A 210 25.19 2.32 6.54
CA ALA A 210 26.30 1.99 7.43
C ALA A 210 27.12 0.80 6.92
N ILE A 211 26.47 -0.25 6.42
CA ILE A 211 27.15 -1.42 5.81
C ILE A 211 27.90 -0.99 4.55
N ILE A 212 27.30 -0.17 3.67
CA ILE A 212 27.97 0.34 2.47
C ILE A 212 29.21 1.14 2.85
N VAL A 213 29.09 2.05 3.80
CA VAL A 213 30.23 2.86 4.29
C VAL A 213 31.33 1.98 4.84
N LEU A 214 30.98 0.95 5.63
CA LEU A 214 31.94 0.00 6.17
C LEU A 214 32.66 -0.77 5.06
N LEU A 215 31.92 -1.31 4.09
CA LEU A 215 32.52 -2.06 2.97
C LEU A 215 33.42 -1.17 2.10
N LEU A 216 32.99 0.05 1.81
CA LEU A 216 33.81 1.02 1.09
C LEU A 216 35.08 1.37 1.86
N TYR A 217 34.97 1.57 3.19
CA TYR A 217 36.13 1.83 4.02
C TYR A 217 37.13 0.66 4.05
N LEU A 218 36.63 -0.57 4.12
CA LEU A 218 37.46 -1.77 4.06
C LEU A 218 38.17 -1.92 2.70
N ALA A 219 37.51 -1.52 1.60
CA ALA A 219 38.05 -1.58 0.25
C ALA A 219 39.11 -0.52 -0.01
N PHE A 220 38.85 0.74 0.36
CA PHE A 220 39.72 1.88 0.03
C PHE A 220 40.69 2.24 1.17
N ARG A 221 40.37 1.87 2.41
CA ARG A 221 41.13 2.16 3.64
C ARG A 221 41.38 3.66 3.89
N ARG A 222 40.67 4.55 3.18
CA ARG A 222 40.78 6.01 3.31
C ARG A 222 39.38 6.61 3.36
N PHE A 223 39.03 7.27 4.47
CA PHE A 223 37.71 7.83 4.68
C PHE A 223 37.35 8.94 3.66
N GLN A 224 38.34 9.69 3.19
CA GLN A 224 38.15 10.73 2.18
C GLN A 224 37.65 10.16 0.84
N GLU A 225 38.14 8.99 0.44
CA GLU A 225 37.71 8.29 -0.77
C GLU A 225 36.26 7.79 -0.63
N VAL A 226 35.90 7.28 0.54
CA VAL A 226 34.52 6.90 0.86
C VAL A 226 33.59 8.10 0.78
N LEU A 227 34.00 9.24 1.32
CA LEU A 227 33.21 10.47 1.28
C LEU A 227 32.98 10.96 -0.16
N LEU A 228 34.03 10.92 -1.00
CA LEU A 228 33.91 11.25 -2.43
C LEU A 228 32.89 10.37 -3.15
N ILE A 229 32.89 9.05 -2.88
CA ILE A 229 31.89 8.13 -3.45
C ILE A 229 30.50 8.49 -2.95
N LEU A 230 30.31 8.69 -1.65
CA LEU A 230 29.02 9.04 -1.08
C LEU A 230 28.45 10.35 -1.61
N THR A 231 29.28 11.29 -2.05
CA THR A 231 28.83 12.54 -2.69
C THR A 231 28.08 12.27 -4.02
N THR A 232 28.30 11.11 -4.65
CA THR A 232 27.56 10.75 -5.88
C THR A 232 26.07 10.47 -5.62
N LEU A 233 25.69 10.06 -4.40
CA LEU A 233 24.30 9.77 -4.03
C LEU A 233 23.39 11.01 -4.10
N PRO A 234 23.68 12.12 -3.40
CA PRO A 234 22.87 13.35 -3.53
C PRO A 234 22.76 13.83 -4.97
N LEU A 235 23.84 13.73 -5.74
CA LEU A 235 23.86 14.15 -7.15
C LEU A 235 22.92 13.30 -8.03
N ALA A 236 22.86 12.00 -7.78
CA ALA A 236 21.91 11.10 -8.46
C ALA A 236 20.47 11.40 -8.07
N VAL A 237 20.21 11.65 -6.77
CA VAL A 237 18.86 11.94 -6.26
C VAL A 237 18.29 13.21 -6.89
N VAL A 238 19.08 14.23 -7.16
CA VAL A 238 18.64 15.49 -7.80
C VAL A 238 17.94 15.19 -9.13
N GLY A 239 18.55 14.41 -10.02
CA GLY A 239 17.93 14.08 -11.32
C GLY A 239 16.66 13.24 -11.17
N GLY A 240 16.63 12.35 -10.20
CA GLY A 240 15.41 11.58 -9.88
C GLY A 240 14.27 12.48 -9.43
N ILE A 241 14.53 13.46 -8.56
CA ILE A 241 13.52 14.43 -8.09
C ILE A 241 13.00 15.28 -9.25
N TRP A 242 13.90 15.80 -10.10
CA TRP A 242 13.50 16.57 -11.27
C TRP A 242 12.60 15.79 -12.23
N THR A 243 12.90 14.51 -12.45
CA THR A 243 12.09 13.67 -13.32
C THR A 243 10.71 13.40 -12.73
N LEU A 244 10.61 13.17 -11.41
CA LEU A 244 9.33 13.03 -10.74
C LEU A 244 8.48 14.30 -10.85
N TRP A 245 9.10 15.46 -10.66
CA TRP A 245 8.42 16.76 -10.79
C TRP A 245 7.96 17.00 -12.23
N LEU A 246 8.77 16.68 -13.23
CA LEU A 246 8.43 16.84 -14.64
C LEU A 246 7.27 15.95 -15.09
N LEU A 247 7.16 14.74 -14.49
CA LEU A 247 6.13 13.75 -14.79
C LEU A 247 4.91 13.82 -13.85
N ASP A 248 4.90 14.80 -12.94
CA ASP A 248 3.85 14.98 -11.92
C ASP A 248 3.58 13.72 -11.09
N PHE A 249 4.65 13.00 -10.73
CA PHE A 249 4.55 11.79 -9.92
C PHE A 249 4.70 12.11 -8.43
N ASN A 250 3.69 11.76 -7.65
CA ASN A 250 3.74 11.87 -6.20
C ASN A 250 4.75 10.89 -5.57
N LEU A 251 5.39 11.32 -4.48
CA LEU A 251 6.26 10.46 -3.68
C LEU A 251 5.44 9.28 -3.11
N SER A 252 5.86 8.08 -3.46
CA SER A 252 5.23 6.83 -3.04
C SER A 252 6.29 5.79 -2.62
N VAL A 253 5.86 4.68 -2.04
CA VAL A 253 6.77 3.56 -1.72
C VAL A 253 7.46 3.04 -2.98
N ALA A 254 6.77 3.00 -4.12
CA ALA A 254 7.34 2.58 -5.40
C ALA A 254 8.46 3.52 -5.86
N VAL A 255 8.26 4.83 -5.73
CA VAL A 255 9.30 5.85 -5.98
C VAL A 255 10.49 5.64 -5.05
N GLY A 256 10.26 5.36 -3.76
CA GLY A 256 11.32 5.05 -2.79
C GLY A 256 12.16 3.85 -3.21
N VAL A 257 11.54 2.79 -3.73
CA VAL A 257 12.25 1.62 -4.27
C VAL A 257 13.11 2.02 -5.48
N GLY A 258 12.60 2.89 -6.37
CA GLY A 258 13.36 3.42 -7.49
C GLY A 258 14.61 4.20 -7.05
N PHE A 259 14.51 5.03 -6.01
CA PHE A 259 15.67 5.73 -5.44
C PHE A 259 16.69 4.78 -4.78
N ILE A 260 16.24 3.71 -4.12
CA ILE A 260 17.15 2.70 -3.55
C ILE A 260 17.94 2.01 -4.67
N ALA A 261 17.27 1.61 -5.76
CA ALA A 261 17.94 1.00 -6.91
C ALA A 261 18.91 1.98 -7.59
N LEU A 262 18.50 3.25 -7.75
CA LEU A 262 19.36 4.33 -8.27
C LEU A 262 20.62 4.51 -7.40
N ALA A 263 20.47 4.49 -6.08
CA ALA A 263 21.59 4.64 -5.15
C ALA A 263 22.65 3.55 -5.34
N GLY A 264 22.24 2.27 -5.56
CA GLY A 264 23.15 1.18 -5.86
C GLY A 264 23.99 1.43 -7.11
N VAL A 265 23.34 1.83 -8.21
CA VAL A 265 24.03 2.13 -9.48
C VAL A 265 24.92 3.37 -9.36
N ALA A 266 24.49 4.39 -8.61
CA ALA A 266 25.29 5.61 -8.40
C ALA A 266 26.58 5.31 -7.61
N VAL A 267 26.51 4.51 -6.55
CA VAL A 267 27.68 4.08 -5.77
C VAL A 267 28.64 3.25 -6.63
N GLU A 268 28.15 2.25 -7.36
CA GLU A 268 28.95 1.44 -8.29
C GLU A 268 29.70 2.34 -9.26
N THR A 269 29.02 3.31 -9.80
CA THR A 269 29.54 4.28 -10.75
C THR A 269 30.67 5.14 -10.14
N GLY A 270 30.48 5.59 -8.89
CA GLY A 270 31.47 6.37 -8.14
C GLY A 270 32.69 5.54 -7.77
N VAL A 271 32.50 4.31 -7.30
CA VAL A 271 33.57 3.36 -6.96
C VAL A 271 34.47 3.11 -8.17
N LEU A 272 33.88 2.74 -9.29
CA LEU A 272 34.66 2.44 -10.50
C LEU A 272 35.44 3.67 -11.00
N MET A 273 34.88 4.87 -10.96
CA MET A 273 35.57 6.08 -11.33
C MET A 273 36.76 6.31 -10.41
N LEU A 274 36.58 6.19 -9.10
CA LEU A 274 37.64 6.42 -8.13
C LEU A 274 38.81 5.44 -8.27
N VAL A 275 38.52 4.15 -8.53
CA VAL A 275 39.54 3.14 -8.78
C VAL A 275 40.44 3.53 -9.95
N TYR A 276 39.86 4.01 -11.06
CA TYR A 276 40.67 4.43 -12.21
C TYR A 276 41.42 5.74 -11.98
N LEU A 277 40.88 6.68 -11.22
CA LEU A 277 41.58 7.87 -10.80
C LEU A 277 42.76 7.55 -9.87
N ASN A 278 42.58 6.61 -8.93
CA ASN A 278 43.66 6.16 -8.08
C ASN A 278 44.74 5.43 -8.88
N HIS A 279 44.37 4.59 -9.85
CA HIS A 279 45.35 3.89 -10.70
C HIS A 279 46.19 4.90 -11.52
N ALA A 280 45.54 5.90 -12.12
CA ALA A 280 46.25 6.95 -12.86
C ALA A 280 47.14 7.82 -11.94
N TRP A 281 46.75 8.02 -10.69
CA TRP A 281 47.54 8.69 -9.68
C TRP A 281 48.78 7.85 -9.30
N ASP A 282 48.61 6.55 -9.05
CA ASP A 282 49.70 5.63 -8.65
C ASP A 282 50.73 5.48 -9.77
N GLU A 283 50.29 5.45 -11.04
CA GLU A 283 51.17 5.50 -12.20
C GLU A 283 51.97 6.80 -12.26
N LEU A 284 51.35 7.96 -11.98
CA LEU A 284 52.04 9.24 -11.93
C LEU A 284 53.10 9.27 -10.84
N VAL A 285 52.78 8.78 -9.65
CA VAL A 285 53.71 8.70 -8.52
C VAL A 285 54.88 7.78 -8.85
N ALA A 286 54.64 6.64 -9.49
CA ALA A 286 55.66 5.70 -9.92
C ALA A 286 56.60 6.25 -11.02
N SER A 287 56.14 7.22 -11.82
CA SER A 287 56.92 7.84 -12.89
C SER A 287 57.93 8.92 -12.42
N GLY A 288 57.94 9.25 -11.09
CA GLY A 288 58.98 10.07 -10.50
C GLY A 288 58.47 11.29 -9.74
N LYS A 289 58.33 12.46 -10.29
CA LYS A 289 57.91 13.67 -9.53
C LYS A 289 56.49 14.07 -9.84
N PRO A 290 55.54 13.84 -8.93
CA PRO A 290 54.16 14.28 -9.13
C PRO A 290 54.07 15.81 -9.01
N ASP A 291 53.78 16.46 -10.13
CA ASP A 291 53.46 17.90 -10.20
C ASP A 291 51.98 18.14 -10.43
N LYS A 292 51.52 19.37 -10.23
CA LYS A 292 50.13 19.76 -10.45
C LYS A 292 49.66 19.55 -11.90
N ALA A 293 50.56 19.76 -12.88
CA ALA A 293 50.26 19.56 -14.30
C ALA A 293 50.16 18.07 -14.65
N GLY A 294 51.02 17.23 -14.07
CA GLY A 294 50.94 15.78 -14.17
C GLY A 294 49.65 15.23 -13.54
N LEU A 295 49.30 15.71 -12.35
CA LEU A 295 48.03 15.36 -11.69
C LEU A 295 46.83 15.69 -12.57
N HIS A 296 46.81 16.88 -13.21
CA HIS A 296 45.73 17.27 -14.11
C HIS A 296 45.62 16.31 -15.31
N ARG A 297 46.72 15.96 -15.92
CA ARG A 297 46.75 15.00 -17.04
C ARG A 297 46.33 13.58 -16.61
N ALA A 298 46.77 13.11 -15.44
CA ALA A 298 46.42 11.82 -14.89
C ALA A 298 44.93 11.72 -14.61
N VAL A 299 44.33 12.75 -14.00
CA VAL A 299 42.91 12.81 -13.71
C VAL A 299 42.07 12.78 -15.00
N ILE A 300 42.44 13.58 -16.02
CA ILE A 300 41.76 13.56 -17.31
C ILE A 300 41.90 12.20 -17.98
N HIS A 301 43.07 11.59 -17.96
CA HIS A 301 43.33 10.29 -18.56
C HIS A 301 42.49 9.20 -17.87
N GLY A 302 42.52 9.12 -16.54
CA GLY A 302 41.75 8.17 -15.77
C GLY A 302 40.23 8.29 -15.96
N ALA A 303 39.71 9.54 -16.02
CA ALA A 303 38.30 9.79 -16.31
C ALA A 303 37.91 9.41 -17.75
N ALA A 304 38.76 9.71 -18.72
CA ALA A 304 38.52 9.42 -20.14
C ALA A 304 38.44 7.91 -20.43
N LEU A 305 39.25 7.09 -19.77
CA LEU A 305 39.18 5.62 -19.88
C LEU A 305 37.83 5.04 -19.47
N ARG A 306 37.14 5.71 -18.57
CA ARG A 306 35.82 5.26 -18.06
C ARG A 306 34.61 5.86 -18.77
N LEU A 307 34.82 6.88 -19.61
CA LEU A 307 33.71 7.54 -20.31
C LEU A 307 32.91 6.57 -21.19
N ARG A 308 33.58 5.82 -22.08
CA ARG A 308 32.92 4.91 -23.02
C ARG A 308 32.19 3.76 -22.32
N PRO A 309 32.82 2.95 -21.42
CA PRO A 309 32.13 1.87 -20.71
C PRO A 309 30.94 2.37 -19.91
N LYS A 310 31.05 3.52 -19.25
CA LYS A 310 30.02 4.11 -18.44
C LYS A 310 28.82 4.59 -19.25
N MET A 311 29.08 5.27 -20.38
CA MET A 311 28.03 5.66 -21.31
C MET A 311 27.24 4.44 -21.79
N MET A 312 27.93 3.35 -22.15
CA MET A 312 27.27 2.11 -22.61
C MET A 312 26.35 1.54 -21.52
N THR A 313 26.83 1.44 -20.28
CA THR A 313 26.01 0.89 -19.15
C THR A 313 24.77 1.76 -18.91
N VAL A 314 24.94 3.08 -18.82
CA VAL A 314 23.82 4.00 -18.54
C VAL A 314 22.80 3.97 -19.68
N VAL A 315 23.26 4.04 -20.94
CA VAL A 315 22.36 3.97 -22.11
C VAL A 315 21.61 2.65 -22.14
N THR A 316 22.26 1.53 -21.85
CA THR A 316 21.61 0.21 -21.83
C THR A 316 20.52 0.14 -20.75
N ILE A 317 20.79 0.64 -19.54
CA ILE A 317 19.78 0.63 -18.45
C ILE A 317 18.62 1.57 -18.81
N ILE A 318 18.89 2.77 -19.29
CA ILE A 318 17.86 3.71 -19.72
C ILE A 318 17.01 3.09 -20.84
N ALA A 319 17.65 2.52 -21.86
CA ALA A 319 16.95 1.86 -22.97
C ALA A 319 16.06 0.70 -22.49
N GLY A 320 16.50 -0.04 -21.46
CA GLY A 320 15.70 -1.09 -20.85
C GLY A 320 14.51 -0.58 -20.02
N LEU A 321 14.62 0.60 -19.42
CA LEU A 321 13.58 1.22 -18.61
C LEU A 321 12.57 2.05 -19.44
N LEU A 322 12.97 2.58 -20.59
CA LEU A 322 12.11 3.41 -21.44
C LEU A 322 10.81 2.73 -21.85
N PRO A 323 10.78 1.46 -22.30
CA PRO A 323 9.53 0.79 -22.64
C PRO A 323 8.54 0.73 -21.47
N ILE A 324 9.02 0.67 -20.22
CA ILE A 324 8.19 0.65 -19.03
C ILE A 324 7.42 1.97 -18.88
N MET A 325 8.01 3.10 -19.27
CA MET A 325 7.38 4.43 -19.17
C MET A 325 6.16 4.57 -20.11
N TRP A 326 6.10 3.80 -21.18
CA TRP A 326 4.98 3.80 -22.13
C TRP A 326 4.06 2.59 -21.98
N SER A 327 4.34 1.69 -21.05
CA SER A 327 3.50 0.51 -20.83
C SER A 327 2.12 0.93 -20.32
N GLN A 328 1.08 0.25 -20.80
CA GLN A 328 -0.31 0.45 -20.39
C GLN A 328 -0.86 -0.87 -19.85
N GLY A 329 -1.68 -0.80 -18.82
CA GLY A 329 -2.30 -1.97 -18.22
C GLY A 329 -2.19 -1.99 -16.70
N THR A 330 -2.85 -2.96 -16.08
CA THR A 330 -2.88 -3.09 -14.63
C THR A 330 -1.47 -3.33 -14.06
N GLY A 331 -1.01 -2.45 -13.16
CA GLY A 331 0.31 -2.53 -12.55
C GLY A 331 1.40 -1.72 -13.26
N SER A 332 1.17 -1.21 -14.48
CA SER A 332 2.14 -0.37 -15.20
C SER A 332 2.47 0.92 -14.44
N GLU A 333 1.48 1.51 -13.77
CA GLU A 333 1.65 2.73 -12.94
C GLU A 333 2.70 2.55 -11.83
N VAL A 334 2.77 1.38 -11.20
CA VAL A 334 3.76 1.07 -10.17
C VAL A 334 5.15 0.97 -10.79
N MET A 335 5.27 0.29 -11.92
CA MET A 335 6.55 0.12 -12.63
C MET A 335 7.08 1.44 -13.17
N GLN A 336 6.21 2.30 -13.71
CA GLN A 336 6.58 3.66 -14.16
C GLN A 336 7.12 4.50 -13.01
N ARG A 337 6.49 4.43 -11.82
CA ARG A 337 6.94 5.16 -10.62
C ARG A 337 8.28 4.66 -10.07
N ILE A 338 8.64 3.39 -10.31
CA ILE A 338 9.97 2.86 -9.98
C ILE A 338 11.00 3.32 -11.03
N ALA A 339 10.65 3.27 -12.31
CA ALA A 339 11.56 3.58 -13.41
C ALA A 339 11.88 5.08 -13.53
N ALA A 340 10.91 5.96 -13.27
CA ALA A 340 11.08 7.41 -13.44
C ALA A 340 12.27 8.01 -12.67
N PRO A 341 12.42 7.81 -11.34
CA PRO A 341 13.56 8.35 -10.61
C PRO A 341 14.88 7.69 -11.03
N MET A 342 14.86 6.44 -11.49
CA MET A 342 16.04 5.76 -12.00
C MET A 342 16.54 6.41 -13.30
N ILE A 343 15.66 6.66 -14.27
CA ILE A 343 16.03 7.25 -15.57
C ILE A 343 16.65 8.63 -15.35
N GLY A 344 15.96 9.54 -14.66
CA GLY A 344 16.45 10.88 -14.43
C GLY A 344 17.69 10.94 -13.54
N GLY A 345 17.69 10.13 -12.49
CA GLY A 345 18.82 10.05 -11.59
C GLY A 345 20.08 9.46 -12.23
N MET A 346 19.95 8.53 -13.17
CA MET A 346 21.09 8.00 -13.92
C MET A 346 21.69 9.03 -14.88
N VAL A 347 20.86 9.85 -15.52
CA VAL A 347 21.36 10.95 -16.38
C VAL A 347 22.17 11.94 -15.53
N SER A 348 21.62 12.40 -14.41
CA SER A 348 22.35 13.33 -13.52
C SER A 348 23.59 12.68 -12.90
N ALA A 349 23.50 11.44 -12.44
CA ALA A 349 24.62 10.69 -11.89
C ALA A 349 25.76 10.55 -12.92
N LEU A 350 25.43 10.28 -14.18
CA LEU A 350 26.41 10.20 -15.25
C LEU A 350 27.16 11.52 -15.43
N VAL A 351 26.41 12.60 -15.69
CA VAL A 351 26.98 13.92 -15.95
C VAL A 351 27.81 14.40 -14.76
N LEU A 352 27.24 14.35 -13.57
CA LEU A 352 27.87 14.87 -12.37
C LEU A 352 29.06 14.01 -11.91
N THR A 353 29.00 12.67 -12.06
CA THR A 353 30.12 11.80 -11.70
C THR A 353 31.31 11.97 -12.69
N LEU A 354 31.02 12.24 -13.95
CA LEU A 354 32.09 12.50 -14.95
C LEU A 354 32.76 13.87 -14.79
N LEU A 355 32.06 14.86 -14.25
CA LEU A 355 32.55 16.22 -14.07
C LEU A 355 32.97 16.51 -12.62
N VAL A 356 32.07 16.26 -11.67
CA VAL A 356 32.26 16.67 -10.27
C VAL A 356 33.27 15.78 -9.55
N LEU A 357 33.21 14.47 -9.75
CA LEU A 357 34.07 13.54 -9.01
C LEU A 357 35.54 13.66 -9.42
N PRO A 358 35.93 13.75 -10.72
CA PRO A 358 37.31 14.02 -11.11
C PRO A 358 37.80 15.40 -10.63
N ALA A 359 36.94 16.43 -10.68
CA ALA A 359 37.31 17.76 -10.18
C ALA A 359 37.52 17.77 -8.65
N ALA A 360 36.65 17.14 -7.91
CA ALA A 360 36.81 17.00 -6.46
C ALA A 360 38.04 16.16 -6.08
N TYR A 361 38.32 15.10 -6.84
CA TYR A 361 39.52 14.30 -6.67
C TYR A 361 40.79 15.11 -6.96
N TYR A 362 40.79 15.91 -8.02
CA TYR A 362 41.90 16.81 -8.34
C TYR A 362 42.15 17.82 -7.22
N LEU A 363 41.10 18.48 -6.72
CA LEU A 363 41.23 19.44 -5.63
C LEU A 363 41.78 18.79 -4.36
N TRP A 364 41.27 17.62 -4.01
CA TRP A 364 41.77 16.90 -2.87
C TRP A 364 43.21 16.47 -2.96
N ARG A 365 43.64 15.90 -4.10
CA ARG A 365 45.04 15.48 -4.31
C ARG A 365 45.98 16.68 -4.48
N SER A 366 45.56 17.78 -5.06
CA SER A 366 46.38 18.99 -5.20
C SER A 366 46.75 19.63 -3.88
N GLN A 367 45.82 19.56 -2.87
CA GLN A 367 46.07 19.99 -1.50
C GLN A 367 47.11 19.10 -0.80
N SER A 368 47.10 17.81 -1.08
CA SER A 368 48.08 16.86 -0.51
C SER A 368 49.49 17.09 -1.08
N LEU A 369 49.58 17.43 -2.37
CA LEU A 369 50.86 17.78 -3.00
C LEU A 369 51.47 19.09 -2.44
N GLY A 370 50.59 20.10 -2.17
CA GLY A 370 51.05 21.36 -1.56
C GLY A 370 51.65 21.15 -0.16
N LYS A 371 51.01 20.33 0.66
CA LYS A 371 51.50 20.00 2.03
C LYS A 371 52.83 19.22 2.04
N GLN A 372 53.06 18.35 1.04
CA GLN A 372 54.34 17.65 0.87
C GLN A 372 55.47 18.57 0.43
N ALA A 373 55.18 19.51 -0.49
CA ALA A 373 56.16 20.50 -0.94
C ALA A 373 56.56 21.49 0.18
N ASP A 374 55.64 21.84 1.05
CA ASP A 374 55.93 22.72 2.22
C ASP A 374 56.77 21.97 3.31
N GLN A 375 56.60 20.64 3.45
CA GLN A 375 57.37 19.80 4.37
C GLN A 375 58.75 19.45 3.90
N GLU A 376 59.02 19.51 2.58
CA GLU A 376 60.36 19.31 2.01
C GLU A 376 61.16 20.67 1.92
N ALA A 377 60.49 21.79 2.16
CA ALA A 377 61.10 23.13 2.15
C ALA A 377 61.49 23.65 3.55
N ASP A 378 60.98 23.03 4.63
CA ASP A 378 61.39 23.26 6.03
C ASP A 378 62.45 22.21 6.44
#